data_f2406abaae652ba66f03f2bcba485378
#
_entry.id   f2406abaae652ba66f03f2bcba485378
#
_cell.length_a   1.000
_cell.length_b   1.000
_cell.length_c   1.000
_cell.angle_alpha   90.00
_cell.angle_beta   90.00
_cell.angle_gamma   90.00
#
_symmetry.space_group_name_H-M   'P 1'
#
loop_
_entity.id
_entity.type
_entity.pdbx_description
1 polymer ?
#
loop_
_entity_poly.entity_id
_entity_poly.type
_entity_poly.pdbx_seq_one_letter_code
_entity_poly.pdbx_strand_id
1 'polypeptide(L)'
;TGTLTQNKMTVVKIYTPDNLREIPSEGRDFEANRDEKELIRSFVLCSDASIDSGQDIGDPTEVALVVLGDRFNLEKNTLNTEYKRVGEFPFDSDRKLMSTLNEEEGKYRVHTKGAIDNILVKSDRVLVNGDIVPLTQEMKDKILKAAEEMSDSALRVLGVAFKDTESLISSEEMEKNPVSYTH
;
A
#
# COMPACT_ATOMS: atom_id res chain seq x y z
N THR A 1 -23.24 -11.87 13.43
CA THR A 1 -21.94 -11.28 13.24
C THR A 1 -21.32 -10.91 14.57
N GLY A 2 -20.10 -10.95 14.73
CA GLY A 2 -19.41 -10.35 15.85
C GLY A 2 -19.14 -11.23 17.05
N THR A 3 -20.00 -12.13 17.43
CA THR A 3 -19.77 -12.96 18.62
C THR A 3 -18.66 -14.00 18.43
N LEU A 4 -18.39 -14.37 17.17
CA LEU A 4 -17.36 -15.36 16.82
C LEU A 4 -16.20 -14.77 16.04
N THR A 5 -16.16 -13.45 15.80
CA THR A 5 -15.09 -12.79 15.08
C THR A 5 -14.19 -12.02 16.03
N GLN A 6 -12.88 -12.06 15.77
CA GLN A 6 -11.90 -11.34 16.58
C GLN A 6 -11.70 -9.89 16.15
N ASN A 7 -12.48 -9.41 15.19
CA ASN A 7 -12.29 -8.09 14.57
C ASN A 7 -10.82 -7.83 14.20
N LYS A 8 -10.17 -8.85 13.64
CA LYS A 8 -8.77 -8.81 13.24
C LYS A 8 -8.65 -9.12 11.76
N MET A 9 -7.82 -8.35 11.07
CA MET A 9 -7.52 -8.59 9.67
C MET A 9 -6.07 -9.04 9.51
N THR A 10 -5.82 -9.83 8.49
CA THR A 10 -4.49 -10.34 8.16
C THR A 10 -4.32 -10.28 6.65
N VAL A 11 -3.16 -9.83 6.19
CA VAL A 11 -2.85 -9.85 4.76
C VAL A 11 -2.50 -11.29 4.38
N VAL A 12 -3.20 -11.82 3.38
CA VAL A 12 -3.02 -13.20 2.92
C VAL A 12 -2.49 -13.31 1.49
N LYS A 13 -2.58 -12.24 0.72
CA LYS A 13 -2.07 -12.22 -0.67
C LYS A 13 -1.50 -10.85 -1.00
N ILE A 14 -0.43 -10.84 -1.79
CA ILE A 14 0.18 -9.65 -2.38
C ILE A 14 0.20 -9.85 -3.89
N TYR A 15 -0.26 -8.84 -4.62
CA TYR A 15 -0.22 -8.83 -6.08
C TYR A 15 0.68 -7.69 -6.56
N THR A 16 1.66 -8.04 -7.37
CA THR A 16 2.43 -7.11 -8.20
C THR A 16 2.26 -7.53 -9.66
N PRO A 17 2.57 -6.71 -10.65
CA PRO A 17 2.35 -7.08 -12.05
C PRO A 17 2.93 -8.46 -12.37
N ASP A 18 2.06 -9.34 -12.86
CA ASP A 18 2.37 -10.72 -13.24
C ASP A 18 2.83 -11.64 -12.09
N ASN A 19 2.63 -11.23 -10.84
CA ASN A 19 3.02 -12.05 -9.69
C ASN A 19 1.99 -11.97 -8.56
N LEU A 20 1.36 -13.09 -8.25
CA LEU A 20 0.49 -13.24 -7.09
C LEU A 20 1.20 -14.10 -6.05
N ARG A 21 1.41 -13.54 -4.87
CA ARG A 21 2.08 -14.22 -3.77
C ARG A 21 1.10 -14.47 -2.63
N GLU A 22 1.03 -15.71 -2.17
CA GLU A 22 0.31 -16.05 -0.96
C GLU A 22 1.20 -15.86 0.26
N ILE A 23 0.66 -15.26 1.31
CA ILE A 23 1.39 -15.02 2.55
C ILE A 23 0.99 -16.08 3.57
N PRO A 24 1.94 -16.86 4.10
CA PRO A 24 1.65 -17.86 5.13
C PRO A 24 0.99 -17.22 6.36
N SER A 25 0.12 -17.96 7.02
CA SER A 25 -0.57 -17.46 8.22
C SER A 25 0.37 -17.20 9.40
N GLU A 26 1.53 -17.85 9.42
CA GLU A 26 2.52 -17.69 10.45
C GLU A 26 3.92 -17.52 9.84
N GLY A 27 4.82 -16.93 10.61
CA GLY A 27 6.21 -16.77 10.22
C GLY A 27 6.66 -15.33 10.15
N ARG A 28 7.98 -15.16 10.10
CA ARG A 28 8.65 -13.86 10.04
C ARG A 28 9.86 -13.98 9.12
N ASP A 29 10.55 -12.86 8.93
CA ASP A 29 11.80 -12.78 8.15
C ASP A 29 11.62 -13.24 6.70
N PHE A 30 10.45 -12.98 6.13
CA PHE A 30 10.19 -13.25 4.73
C PHE A 30 11.03 -12.32 3.85
N GLU A 31 11.50 -12.86 2.75
CA GLU A 31 12.18 -12.07 1.73
C GLU A 31 11.20 -11.61 0.68
N ALA A 32 11.27 -10.31 0.36
CA ALA A 32 10.47 -9.70 -0.70
C ALA A 32 11.36 -9.40 -1.90
N ASN A 33 10.82 -9.55 -3.13
CA ASN A 33 11.49 -9.04 -4.30
C ASN A 33 11.40 -7.50 -4.29
N ARG A 34 12.04 -6.85 -5.26
CA ARG A 34 12.12 -5.39 -5.31
C ARG A 34 10.75 -4.72 -5.35
N ASP A 35 9.84 -5.20 -6.19
CA ASP A 35 8.50 -4.62 -6.35
C ASP A 35 7.65 -4.84 -5.10
N GLU A 36 7.70 -6.04 -4.52
CA GLU A 36 6.98 -6.35 -3.28
C GLU A 36 7.48 -5.48 -2.13
N LYS A 37 8.79 -5.27 -2.03
CA LYS A 37 9.38 -4.43 -1.00
C LYS A 37 8.90 -2.98 -1.10
N GLU A 38 8.87 -2.43 -2.31
CA GLU A 38 8.37 -1.08 -2.56
C GLU A 38 6.88 -0.98 -2.22
N LEU A 39 6.08 -1.97 -2.60
CA LEU A 39 4.66 -2.02 -2.29
C LEU A 39 4.40 -2.06 -0.78
N ILE A 40 5.07 -2.96 -0.07
CA ILE A 40 4.91 -3.10 1.38
C ILE A 40 5.35 -1.84 2.10
N ARG A 41 6.49 -1.27 1.72
CA ARG A 41 6.99 -0.02 2.28
C ARG A 41 5.99 1.13 2.13
N SER A 42 5.41 1.28 0.94
CA SER A 42 4.39 2.31 0.70
C SER A 42 3.16 2.12 1.57
N PHE A 43 2.67 0.91 1.71
CA PHE A 43 1.53 0.62 2.58
C PHE A 43 1.82 0.96 4.05
N VAL A 44 2.99 0.58 4.55
CA VAL A 44 3.38 0.84 5.94
C VAL A 44 3.52 2.35 6.18
N LEU A 45 4.20 3.07 5.30
CA LEU A 45 4.38 4.52 5.43
C LEU A 45 3.06 5.29 5.32
N CYS A 46 2.11 4.79 4.55
CA CYS A 46 0.79 5.39 4.37
C CYS A 46 -0.24 4.84 5.37
N SER A 47 0.18 4.52 6.58
CA SER A 47 -0.68 3.97 7.64
C SER A 47 -0.47 4.72 8.96
N ASP A 48 -1.56 4.91 9.72
CA ASP A 48 -1.52 5.58 11.02
C ASP A 48 -1.53 4.59 12.20
N ALA A 49 -1.73 3.30 11.92
CA ALA A 49 -1.74 2.26 12.95
C ALA A 49 -0.35 2.00 13.53
N SER A 50 -0.30 1.44 14.72
CA SER A 50 0.94 0.96 15.34
C SER A 50 0.71 -0.38 16.05
N ILE A 51 1.81 -1.14 16.21
CA ILE A 51 1.81 -2.44 16.88
C ILE A 51 2.81 -2.47 18.05
N ASP A 52 3.12 -1.30 18.61
CA ASP A 52 4.10 -1.16 19.66
C ASP A 52 3.63 -1.76 21.00
N SER A 53 4.56 -2.32 21.73
CA SER A 53 4.33 -2.83 23.11
C SER A 53 3.28 -3.94 23.18
N GLY A 54 3.12 -4.71 22.11
CA GLY A 54 2.17 -5.83 22.09
C GLY A 54 0.70 -5.40 22.03
N GLN A 55 0.43 -4.13 21.80
CA GLN A 55 -0.92 -3.60 21.69
C GLN A 55 -1.12 -2.97 20.30
N ASP A 56 -2.10 -3.47 19.58
CA ASP A 56 -2.44 -2.97 18.25
C ASP A 56 -3.31 -1.72 18.40
N ILE A 57 -2.87 -0.61 17.80
CA ILE A 57 -3.59 0.67 17.86
C ILE A 57 -3.91 1.12 16.44
N GLY A 58 -5.18 1.41 16.17
CA GLY A 58 -5.63 1.94 14.90
C GLY A 58 -6.65 1.05 14.20
N ASP A 59 -6.97 1.42 12.96
CA ASP A 59 -7.91 0.67 12.13
C ASP A 59 -7.38 -0.75 11.85
N PRO A 60 -8.21 -1.80 12.00
CA PRO A 60 -7.76 -3.19 11.78
C PRO A 60 -7.10 -3.43 10.42
N THR A 61 -7.55 -2.75 9.36
CA THR A 61 -6.93 -2.87 8.04
C THR A 61 -5.52 -2.30 8.03
N GLU A 62 -5.32 -1.14 8.64
CA GLU A 62 -3.99 -0.53 8.74
C GLU A 62 -3.06 -1.32 9.66
N VAL A 63 -3.59 -1.86 10.77
CA VAL A 63 -2.83 -2.77 11.64
C VAL A 63 -2.31 -3.96 10.85
N ALA A 64 -3.15 -4.56 9.99
CA ALA A 64 -2.75 -5.68 9.14
C ALA A 64 -1.58 -5.32 8.21
N LEU A 65 -1.58 -4.11 7.66
CA LEU A 65 -0.50 -3.64 6.79
C LEU A 65 0.81 -3.44 7.57
N VAL A 66 0.75 -2.89 8.77
CA VAL A 66 1.92 -2.69 9.63
C VAL A 66 2.51 -4.04 10.07
N VAL A 67 1.65 -5.00 10.43
CA VAL A 67 2.06 -6.37 10.77
C VAL A 67 2.73 -7.04 9.57
N LEU A 68 2.18 -6.89 8.37
CA LEU A 68 2.79 -7.41 7.15
C LEU A 68 4.22 -6.88 6.98
N GLY A 69 4.39 -5.56 7.15
CA GLY A 69 5.71 -4.93 7.05
C GLY A 69 6.69 -5.52 8.05
N ASP A 70 6.27 -5.70 9.29
CA ASP A 70 7.10 -6.28 10.34
C ASP A 70 7.56 -7.71 9.98
N ARG A 71 6.69 -8.50 9.38
CA ARG A 71 7.02 -9.87 8.95
C ARG A 71 8.03 -9.92 7.80
N PHE A 72 8.16 -8.84 7.03
CA PHE A 72 9.15 -8.68 5.96
C PHE A 72 10.35 -7.82 6.37
N ASN A 73 10.54 -7.58 7.67
CA ASN A 73 11.60 -6.73 8.21
C ASN A 73 11.53 -5.28 7.71
N LEU A 74 10.33 -4.80 7.43
CA LEU A 74 10.02 -3.42 7.09
C LEU A 74 9.20 -2.80 8.22
N GLU A 75 9.82 -2.69 9.38
CA GLU A 75 9.17 -2.20 10.60
C GLU A 75 8.82 -0.71 10.48
N LYS A 76 7.61 -0.36 10.90
CA LYS A 76 7.07 0.99 10.76
C LYS A 76 7.95 2.07 11.42
N ASN A 77 8.42 1.83 12.65
CA ASN A 77 9.23 2.82 13.36
C ASN A 77 10.55 3.10 12.65
N THR A 78 11.21 2.07 12.14
CA THR A 78 12.42 2.19 11.35
C THR A 78 12.15 2.95 10.06
N LEU A 79 11.09 2.60 9.34
CA LEU A 79 10.71 3.29 8.10
C LEU A 79 10.36 4.75 8.34
N ASN A 80 9.64 5.08 9.42
CA ASN A 80 9.28 6.45 9.75
C ASN A 80 10.50 7.30 10.10
N THR A 81 11.54 6.72 10.64
CA THR A 81 12.80 7.40 10.92
C THR A 81 13.58 7.68 9.62
N GLU A 82 13.62 6.69 8.72
CA GLU A 82 14.34 6.78 7.45
C GLU A 82 13.60 7.64 6.42
N TYR A 83 12.27 7.52 6.38
CA TYR A 83 11.40 8.20 5.42
C TYR A 83 10.38 9.06 6.17
N LYS A 84 10.83 10.15 6.73
CA LYS A 84 10.03 11.00 7.60
C LYS A 84 8.79 11.55 6.90
N ARG A 85 7.63 11.41 7.55
CA ARG A 85 6.38 12.00 7.05
C ARG A 85 6.41 13.52 7.24
N VAL A 86 6.20 14.28 6.17
CA VAL A 86 6.18 15.75 6.17
C VAL A 86 4.87 16.33 5.68
N GLY A 87 3.94 15.50 5.27
CA GLY A 87 2.59 15.92 4.86
C GLY A 87 1.64 14.75 4.77
N GLU A 88 0.36 15.05 4.74
CA GLU A 88 -0.67 14.02 4.59
C GLU A 88 -1.94 14.58 3.95
N PHE A 89 -2.69 13.69 3.32
CA PHE A 89 -4.04 13.93 2.85
C PHE A 89 -4.90 12.80 3.42
N PRO A 90 -5.60 13.05 4.56
CA PRO A 90 -6.30 12.00 5.29
C PRO A 90 -7.35 11.26 4.45
N PHE A 91 -7.69 10.05 4.87
CA PHE A 91 -8.71 9.26 4.20
C PHE A 91 -10.04 10.01 4.14
N ASP A 92 -10.68 9.93 2.99
CA ASP A 92 -11.98 10.51 2.73
C ASP A 92 -12.84 9.48 2.00
N SER A 93 -14.06 9.26 2.50
CA SER A 93 -14.95 8.23 1.96
C SER A 93 -15.43 8.51 0.53
N ASP A 94 -15.43 9.77 0.11
CA ASP A 94 -15.79 10.13 -1.27
C ASP A 94 -14.65 9.83 -2.24
N ARG A 95 -13.42 10.15 -1.84
CA ARG A 95 -12.22 9.82 -2.61
C ARG A 95 -11.84 8.35 -2.51
N LYS A 96 -12.10 7.72 -1.36
CA LYS A 96 -11.69 6.35 -1.00
C LYS A 96 -10.16 6.16 -0.99
N LEU A 97 -9.43 7.22 -0.78
CA LEU A 97 -7.97 7.26 -0.80
C LEU A 97 -7.42 8.01 0.41
N MET A 98 -6.20 7.67 0.78
CA MET A 98 -5.38 8.38 1.76
C MET A 98 -3.99 8.55 1.17
N SER A 99 -3.37 9.70 1.39
CA SER A 99 -2.00 9.94 0.93
C SER A 99 -1.12 10.49 2.04
N THR A 100 0.16 10.16 1.98
CA THR A 100 1.20 10.74 2.83
C THR A 100 2.33 11.25 1.95
N LEU A 101 3.00 12.31 2.41
CA LEU A 101 4.20 12.85 1.77
C LEU A 101 5.38 12.56 2.70
N ASN A 102 6.34 11.80 2.22
CA ASN A 102 7.48 11.35 3.00
C ASN A 102 8.80 11.79 2.34
N GLU A 103 9.81 12.03 3.16
CA GLU A 103 11.16 12.28 2.65
C GLU A 103 11.72 11.01 2.01
N GLU A 104 12.41 11.14 0.88
CA GLU A 104 13.00 10.03 0.13
C GLU A 104 14.31 10.48 -0.51
N GLU A 105 15.44 10.06 0.05
CA GLU A 105 16.77 10.33 -0.53
C GLU A 105 17.01 11.78 -0.98
N GLY A 106 16.68 12.73 -0.11
CA GLY A 106 16.87 14.18 -0.39
C GLY A 106 15.75 14.81 -1.22
N LYS A 107 14.76 14.03 -1.61
CA LYS A 107 13.55 14.47 -2.30
C LYS A 107 12.33 14.04 -1.50
N TYR A 108 11.19 13.97 -2.14
CA TYR A 108 9.94 13.56 -1.49
C TYR A 108 9.20 12.53 -2.32
N ARG A 109 8.50 11.65 -1.65
CA ARG A 109 7.61 10.68 -2.30
C ARG A 109 6.24 10.72 -1.65
N VAL A 110 5.21 10.81 -2.49
CA VAL A 110 3.83 10.64 -2.07
C VAL A 110 3.49 9.16 -2.13
N HIS A 111 2.91 8.63 -1.06
CA HIS A 111 2.32 7.29 -1.04
C HIS A 111 0.82 7.43 -0.94
N THR A 112 0.07 6.78 -1.83
CA THR A 112 -1.39 6.82 -1.86
C THR A 112 -1.92 5.40 -1.76
N LYS A 113 -2.81 5.15 -0.79
CA LYS A 113 -3.47 3.84 -0.67
C LYS A 113 -4.99 4.00 -0.67
N GLY A 114 -5.67 2.95 -1.08
CA GLY A 114 -7.12 2.92 -1.04
C GLY A 114 -7.71 1.91 -2.02
N ALA A 115 -8.93 2.20 -2.49
CA ALA A 115 -9.64 1.35 -3.43
C ALA A 115 -8.85 1.25 -4.74
N ILE A 116 -8.61 0.02 -5.20
CA ILE A 116 -7.78 -0.21 -6.38
C ILE A 116 -8.31 0.44 -7.65
N ASP A 117 -9.62 0.44 -7.84
CA ASP A 117 -10.24 1.08 -8.99
C ASP A 117 -9.99 2.59 -9.01
N ASN A 118 -10.06 3.25 -7.85
CA ASN A 118 -9.78 4.67 -7.72
C ASN A 118 -8.30 5.00 -7.98
N ILE A 119 -7.41 4.12 -7.54
CA ILE A 119 -5.97 4.27 -7.80
C ILE A 119 -5.66 4.12 -9.28
N LEU A 120 -6.24 3.12 -9.95
CA LEU A 120 -5.98 2.87 -11.36
C LEU A 120 -6.51 3.99 -12.27
N VAL A 121 -7.65 4.57 -11.93
CA VAL A 121 -8.21 5.71 -12.69
C VAL A 121 -7.24 6.90 -12.70
N LYS A 122 -6.56 7.13 -11.58
CA LYS A 122 -5.61 8.25 -11.44
C LYS A 122 -4.22 7.94 -11.97
N SER A 123 -3.86 6.66 -12.12
CA SER A 123 -2.52 6.23 -12.49
C SER A 123 -2.35 6.15 -14.01
N ASP A 124 -1.22 6.61 -14.51
CA ASP A 124 -0.84 6.51 -15.92
C ASP A 124 0.39 5.61 -16.15
N ARG A 125 1.03 5.18 -15.07
CA ARG A 125 2.23 4.34 -15.10
C ARG A 125 2.15 3.26 -14.03
N VAL A 126 2.95 2.22 -14.19
CA VAL A 126 3.02 1.10 -13.26
C VAL A 126 4.47 0.65 -13.07
N LEU A 127 4.79 0.18 -11.87
CA LEU A 127 6.10 -0.39 -11.55
C LEU A 127 6.10 -1.89 -11.91
N VAL A 128 6.99 -2.30 -12.79
CA VAL A 128 7.16 -3.70 -13.23
C VAL A 128 8.62 -4.07 -13.16
N ASN A 129 8.99 -5.01 -12.30
CA ASN A 129 10.36 -5.49 -12.13
C ASN A 129 11.38 -4.36 -11.89
N GLY A 130 10.98 -3.36 -11.10
CA GLY A 130 11.81 -2.21 -10.79
C GLY A 130 11.79 -1.09 -11.82
N ASP A 131 11.13 -1.28 -12.95
CA ASP A 131 11.01 -0.27 -14.01
C ASP A 131 9.63 0.36 -14.02
N ILE A 132 9.59 1.67 -14.24
CA ILE A 132 8.33 2.41 -14.38
C ILE A 132 7.95 2.42 -15.86
N VAL A 133 6.82 1.81 -16.20
CA VAL A 133 6.33 1.66 -17.56
C VAL A 133 4.91 2.24 -17.70
N PRO A 134 4.48 2.60 -18.91
CA PRO A 134 3.12 3.08 -19.13
C PRO A 134 2.08 2.03 -18.70
N LEU A 135 1.03 2.47 -18.03
CA LEU A 135 -0.08 1.62 -17.61
C LEU A 135 -1.08 1.53 -18.77
N THR A 136 -1.06 0.39 -19.47
CA THR A 136 -1.96 0.16 -20.61
C THR A 136 -3.34 -0.29 -20.13
N GLN A 137 -4.35 -0.21 -21.02
CA GLN A 137 -5.69 -0.70 -20.71
C GLN A 137 -5.68 -2.21 -20.43
N GLU A 138 -4.86 -2.98 -21.14
CA GLU A 138 -4.69 -4.41 -20.92
C GLU A 138 -4.17 -4.69 -19.49
N MET A 139 -3.19 -3.92 -19.03
CA MET A 139 -2.67 -4.04 -17.66
C MET A 139 -3.72 -3.67 -16.62
N LYS A 140 -4.48 -2.60 -16.84
CA LYS A 140 -5.59 -2.22 -15.95
C LYS A 140 -6.62 -3.34 -15.85
N ASP A 141 -6.98 -3.94 -16.96
CA ASP A 141 -7.95 -5.04 -17.00
C ASP A 141 -7.44 -6.26 -16.22
N LYS A 142 -6.16 -6.60 -16.35
CA LYS A 142 -5.54 -7.70 -15.59
C LYS A 142 -5.55 -7.43 -14.09
N ILE A 143 -5.21 -6.21 -13.68
CA ILE A 143 -5.19 -5.81 -12.27
C ILE A 143 -6.60 -5.87 -11.69
N LEU A 144 -7.58 -5.31 -12.39
CA LEU A 144 -8.98 -5.34 -11.96
C LEU A 144 -9.54 -6.75 -11.89
N LYS A 145 -9.15 -7.63 -12.81
CA LYS A 145 -9.54 -9.04 -12.79
C LYS A 145 -8.96 -9.76 -11.58
N ALA A 146 -7.69 -9.53 -11.28
CA ALA A 146 -7.06 -10.10 -10.09
C ALA A 146 -7.73 -9.60 -8.81
N ALA A 147 -8.09 -8.32 -8.75
CA ALA A 147 -8.81 -7.75 -7.63
C ALA A 147 -10.20 -8.37 -7.46
N GLU A 148 -10.92 -8.57 -8.56
CA GLU A 148 -12.23 -9.22 -8.57
C GLU A 148 -12.14 -10.67 -8.07
N GLU A 149 -11.17 -11.42 -8.54
CA GLU A 149 -10.94 -12.80 -8.09
C GLU A 149 -10.65 -12.89 -6.59
N MET A 150 -9.84 -11.96 -6.06
CA MET A 150 -9.60 -11.87 -4.63
C MET A 150 -10.85 -11.50 -3.85
N SER A 151 -11.66 -10.57 -4.36
CA SER A 151 -12.93 -10.18 -3.75
C SER A 151 -13.93 -11.32 -3.74
N ASP A 152 -13.97 -12.13 -4.82
CA ASP A 152 -14.82 -13.31 -4.91
C ASP A 152 -14.42 -14.38 -3.87
N SER A 153 -13.18 -14.35 -3.42
CA SER A 153 -12.68 -15.20 -2.32
C SER A 153 -12.88 -14.56 -0.95
N ALA A 154 -13.76 -13.56 -0.85
CA ALA A 154 -14.09 -12.82 0.38
C ALA A 154 -12.90 -12.05 0.97
N LEU A 155 -11.93 -11.63 0.16
CA LEU A 155 -10.82 -10.82 0.58
C LEU A 155 -11.12 -9.33 0.35
N ARG A 156 -10.69 -8.49 1.30
CA ARG A 156 -10.69 -7.05 1.11
C ARG A 156 -9.44 -6.67 0.31
N VAL A 157 -9.62 -5.96 -0.78
CA VAL A 157 -8.51 -5.56 -1.67
C VAL A 157 -8.20 -4.08 -1.51
N LEU A 158 -6.93 -3.78 -1.35
CA LEU A 158 -6.42 -2.40 -1.33
C LEU A 158 -5.34 -2.25 -2.38
N GLY A 159 -5.30 -1.08 -2.99
CA GLY A 159 -4.22 -0.70 -3.89
C GLY A 159 -3.32 0.37 -3.28
N VAL A 160 -2.12 0.49 -3.82
CA VAL A 160 -1.18 1.54 -3.44
C VAL A 160 -0.45 2.07 -4.68
N ALA A 161 -0.14 3.36 -4.64
CA ALA A 161 0.60 4.04 -5.69
C ALA A 161 1.57 5.03 -5.08
N PHE A 162 2.53 5.50 -5.87
CA PHE A 162 3.48 6.50 -5.44
C PHE A 162 3.68 7.58 -6.50
N LYS A 163 4.23 8.70 -6.07
CA LYS A 163 4.60 9.81 -6.94
C LYS A 163 5.83 10.49 -6.36
N ASP A 164 6.89 10.59 -7.14
CA ASP A 164 8.09 11.31 -6.71
C ASP A 164 7.97 12.79 -7.04
N THR A 165 8.43 13.64 -6.11
CA THR A 165 8.44 15.09 -6.28
C THR A 165 9.70 15.67 -5.63
N GLU A 166 10.19 16.76 -6.21
CA GLU A 166 11.40 17.43 -5.72
C GLU A 166 11.13 18.46 -4.62
N SER A 167 9.85 18.81 -4.43
CA SER A 167 9.45 19.83 -3.47
C SER A 167 8.19 19.42 -2.71
N LEU A 168 7.90 20.12 -1.62
CA LEU A 168 6.64 19.96 -0.92
C LEU A 168 5.50 20.40 -1.83
N ILE A 169 4.45 19.59 -1.88
CA ILE A 169 3.27 19.86 -2.71
C ILE A 169 2.01 19.88 -1.83
N SER A 170 0.95 20.50 -2.35
CA SER A 170 -0.34 20.54 -1.66
C SER A 170 -1.01 19.16 -1.63
N SER A 171 -1.92 18.98 -0.66
CA SER A 171 -2.69 17.73 -0.55
C SER A 171 -3.42 17.37 -1.84
N GLU A 172 -3.97 18.35 -2.55
CA GLU A 172 -4.68 18.14 -3.80
C GLU A 172 -3.78 17.61 -4.92
N GLU A 173 -2.49 18.03 -4.93
CA GLU A 173 -1.54 17.59 -5.94
C GLU A 173 -0.97 16.19 -5.65
N MET A 174 -1.03 15.74 -4.40
CA MET A 174 -0.49 14.43 -4.01
C MET A 174 -1.09 13.28 -4.80
N GLU A 175 -2.37 13.35 -5.16
CA GLU A 175 -3.08 12.25 -5.80
C GLU A 175 -3.24 12.42 -7.31
N LYS A 176 -2.45 13.30 -7.93
CA LYS A 176 -2.43 13.48 -9.39
C LYS A 176 -1.31 12.67 -10.02
N ASN A 177 -1.64 11.88 -11.03
CA ASN A 177 -0.70 11.11 -11.84
C ASN A 177 0.26 10.22 -11.04
N PRO A 178 -0.22 9.43 -10.08
CA PRO A 178 0.65 8.52 -9.35
C PRO A 178 1.10 7.33 -10.21
N VAL A 179 2.16 6.68 -9.76
CA VAL A 179 2.64 5.41 -10.32
C VAL A 179 2.08 4.27 -9.46
N SER A 180 1.35 3.36 -10.07
CA SER A 180 0.76 2.24 -9.34
C SER A 180 1.80 1.14 -9.10
N TYR A 181 1.87 0.68 -7.84
CA TYR A 181 2.58 -0.56 -7.51
C TYR A 181 1.72 -1.78 -7.78
N THR A 182 0.44 -1.56 -8.00
CA THR A 182 -0.65 -2.53 -7.93
C THR A 182 -0.85 -3.11 -6.52
N HIS A 183 -1.87 -3.85 -6.34
CA HIS A 183 -2.34 -4.27 -4.99
C HIS A 183 -1.88 -5.68 -4.62
#